data_8ae6d252fe738e82986806119c447480
#
_entry.id   8ae6d252fe738e82986806119c447480
#
_cell.length_a   1.000
_cell.length_b   1.000
_cell.length_c   1.000
_cell.angle_alpha   90.00
_cell.angle_beta   90.00
_cell.angle_gamma   90.00
#
_symmetry.space_group_name_H-M   'P 1'
#
loop_
_entity.id
_entity.type
_entity.pdbx_description
1 polymer ?
#
loop_
_entity_poly.entity_id
_entity_poly.type
_entity_poly.pdbx_seq_one_letter_code
_entity_poly.pdbx_strand_id
1 'polypeptide(L)'
;MIFWRVKSLDAILATAEKKSLKRSLGAVQLTLLGVGAIIGTGIFVLTAEAAQKAGPGMMLSFIIAGFVCAVAALCYSELSAMVPVSGSAYTYTYAVLGEFLAWMVGWALVLEYAVAASAVAVGWSGYFVGLVKSSLGIEIPMALSAGPYAGGIINLPAVVIALLVTSLLMIGTTESARVNAVLVAIKVAALTLFVVLAVPVMKGANFEPFMPLGTVGVLGAAASIFFAYVGFDAVSTAAEETINPQRNVPIGLVGSLIICTIFYLLVAAGAIGSIGAQPVMGPAGEVLMPGSTALAAQCQSLVAMGNEPLSCSREALAHVMRQIGHVQVGNLIGLAAFLALPSVVLMMLFGQTRIFFVMARDGLLPEKLATVHPKWQTPHIVTAITGIGVTIAAAFFPVGKLADVSNSGTLFAFAMVAVAVMILRFKDPTRHRPFRTPAVWVVAPLAIIGCVGLYVSLPVAAMLVLPIWGGIGILFYLLYGYRKSHVGRGLVEVHEDDVDTPPQPVPPLPGVSTPGGRQA
;
A
#
# COMPACT_ATOMS: atom_id res chain seq x y z
N MET A 1 -15.36 17.93 25.10
CA MET A 1 -13.98 17.43 24.93
C MET A 1 -13.82 16.95 23.49
N ILE A 2 -12.97 17.61 22.71
CA ILE A 2 -12.86 17.48 21.23
C ILE A 2 -12.32 16.11 20.78
N PHE A 3 -11.58 15.39 21.63
CA PHE A 3 -10.78 14.22 21.25
C PHE A 3 -11.38 12.85 21.58
N TRP A 4 -12.58 12.76 22.17
CA TRP A 4 -13.09 11.51 22.75
C TRP A 4 -14.40 11.01 22.11
N ARG A 5 -14.68 11.39 20.86
CA ARG A 5 -15.80 10.83 20.12
C ARG A 5 -15.38 9.47 19.59
N VAL A 6 -15.93 8.40 20.15
CA VAL A 6 -15.60 7.01 19.81
C VAL A 6 -16.82 6.36 19.17
N LYS A 7 -16.63 5.65 18.08
CA LYS A 7 -17.66 4.82 17.49
C LYS A 7 -17.64 3.46 18.20
N SER A 8 -18.75 3.05 18.80
CA SER A 8 -18.83 1.80 19.57
C SER A 8 -18.48 0.59 18.70
N LEU A 9 -17.58 -0.28 19.20
CA LEU A 9 -17.22 -1.54 18.53
C LEU A 9 -18.45 -2.42 18.26
N ASP A 10 -19.40 -2.43 19.20
CA ASP A 10 -20.59 -3.26 19.10
C ASP A 10 -21.56 -2.70 18.06
N ALA A 11 -21.65 -1.37 17.89
CA ALA A 11 -22.41 -0.75 16.81
C ALA A 11 -21.80 -1.06 15.42
N ILE A 12 -20.46 -1.03 15.31
CA ILE A 12 -19.76 -1.38 14.07
C ILE A 12 -20.04 -2.85 13.69
N LEU A 13 -19.95 -3.77 14.66
CA LEU A 13 -20.24 -5.19 14.43
C LEU A 13 -21.70 -5.44 14.06
N ALA A 14 -22.65 -4.78 14.74
CA ALA A 14 -24.08 -4.91 14.43
C ALA A 14 -24.42 -4.45 13.01
N THR A 15 -23.74 -3.40 12.52
CA THR A 15 -23.91 -2.93 11.14
C THR A 15 -23.34 -3.92 10.13
N ALA A 16 -22.16 -4.49 10.40
CA ALA A 16 -21.53 -5.49 9.54
C ALA A 16 -22.36 -6.78 9.45
N GLU A 17 -23.02 -7.19 10.53
CA GLU A 17 -23.91 -8.37 10.52
C GLU A 17 -25.16 -8.17 9.66
N LYS A 18 -25.71 -6.94 9.64
CA LYS A 18 -26.93 -6.63 8.84
C LYS A 18 -26.66 -6.59 7.33
N LYS A 19 -25.44 -6.25 6.91
CA LYS A 19 -25.02 -6.13 5.49
C LYS A 19 -23.94 -7.16 5.14
N SER A 20 -24.08 -8.41 5.59
CA SER A 20 -23.07 -9.45 5.35
C SER A 20 -22.90 -9.76 3.86
N LEU A 21 -21.70 -9.52 3.32
CA LEU A 21 -21.30 -9.99 2.01
C LEU A 21 -21.23 -11.54 2.00
N LYS A 22 -21.39 -12.15 0.82
CA LYS A 22 -21.30 -13.61 0.68
C LYS A 22 -19.90 -14.07 1.08
N ARG A 23 -19.77 -14.78 2.19
CA ARG A 23 -18.51 -15.35 2.67
C ARG A 23 -18.07 -16.50 1.78
N SER A 24 -17.00 -16.30 1.04
CA SER A 24 -16.46 -17.26 0.08
C SER A 24 -14.95 -17.48 0.19
N LEU A 25 -14.23 -16.60 0.89
CA LEU A 25 -12.76 -16.62 0.97
C LEU A 25 -12.28 -17.45 2.17
N GLY A 26 -11.52 -18.51 1.90
CA GLY A 26 -10.81 -19.28 2.92
C GLY A 26 -9.40 -18.76 3.17
N ALA A 27 -8.65 -19.39 4.10
CA ALA A 27 -7.30 -18.99 4.46
C ALA A 27 -6.33 -18.97 3.26
N VAL A 28 -6.40 -19.94 2.36
CA VAL A 28 -5.53 -20.02 1.18
C VAL A 28 -5.82 -18.86 0.23
N GLN A 29 -7.10 -18.58 -0.06
CA GLN A 29 -7.48 -17.48 -0.94
C GLN A 29 -7.06 -16.13 -0.35
N LEU A 30 -7.18 -15.94 0.96
CA LEU A 30 -6.71 -14.74 1.64
C LEU A 30 -5.19 -14.59 1.61
N THR A 31 -4.45 -15.69 1.82
CA THR A 31 -2.99 -15.68 1.69
C THR A 31 -2.58 -15.33 0.25
N LEU A 32 -3.24 -15.91 -0.76
CA LEU A 32 -2.99 -15.56 -2.16
C LEU A 32 -3.38 -14.10 -2.48
N LEU A 33 -4.46 -13.60 -1.89
CA LEU A 33 -4.84 -12.19 -2.01
C LEU A 33 -3.73 -11.28 -1.46
N GLY A 34 -3.22 -11.59 -0.26
CA GLY A 34 -2.11 -10.88 0.35
C GLY A 34 -0.83 -10.95 -0.46
N VAL A 35 -0.45 -12.14 -0.93
CA VAL A 35 0.72 -12.32 -1.81
C VAL A 35 0.56 -11.49 -3.09
N GLY A 36 -0.65 -11.47 -3.67
CA GLY A 36 -0.94 -10.68 -4.87
C GLY A 36 -0.84 -9.17 -4.65
N ALA A 37 -1.24 -8.70 -3.46
CA ALA A 37 -1.15 -7.30 -3.08
C ALA A 37 0.30 -6.87 -2.77
N ILE A 38 1.06 -7.73 -2.08
CA ILE A 38 2.44 -7.45 -1.65
C ILE A 38 3.42 -7.54 -2.83
N ILE A 39 3.35 -8.62 -3.66
CA ILE A 39 4.25 -8.78 -4.81
C ILE A 39 3.87 -7.80 -5.91
N GLY A 40 4.57 -6.68 -5.94
CA GLY A 40 4.37 -5.58 -6.88
C GLY A 40 5.68 -4.89 -7.21
N THR A 41 5.62 -3.61 -7.47
CA THR A 41 6.77 -2.74 -7.80
C THR A 41 7.89 -2.80 -6.76
N GLY A 42 7.56 -3.12 -5.51
CA GLY A 42 8.55 -3.25 -4.44
C GLY A 42 9.69 -4.18 -4.80
N ILE A 43 9.41 -5.43 -5.16
CA ILE A 43 10.48 -6.38 -5.51
C ILE A 43 10.94 -6.24 -6.96
N PHE A 44 10.02 -5.94 -7.89
CA PHE A 44 10.35 -5.85 -9.31
C PHE A 44 11.21 -4.63 -9.65
N VAL A 45 11.07 -3.51 -8.93
CA VAL A 45 11.71 -2.22 -9.27
C VAL A 45 12.58 -1.68 -8.14
N LEU A 46 12.07 -1.64 -6.88
CA LEU A 46 12.81 -1.02 -5.77
C LEU A 46 14.07 -1.79 -5.35
N THR A 47 14.28 -3.00 -5.87
CA THR A 47 15.55 -3.72 -5.73
C THR A 47 16.73 -2.90 -6.26
N ALA A 48 16.55 -2.14 -7.35
CA ALA A 48 17.58 -1.22 -7.88
C ALA A 48 17.83 -0.02 -6.94
N GLU A 49 16.77 0.55 -6.38
CA GLU A 49 16.87 1.64 -5.38
C GLU A 49 17.58 1.17 -4.11
N ALA A 50 17.24 -0.05 -3.66
CA ALA A 50 17.87 -0.66 -2.50
C ALA A 50 19.36 -0.92 -2.72
N ALA A 51 19.73 -1.38 -3.92
CA ALA A 51 21.13 -1.54 -4.31
C ALA A 51 21.88 -0.20 -4.25
N GLN A 52 21.27 0.90 -4.70
CA GLN A 52 21.88 2.23 -4.63
C GLN A 52 22.03 2.74 -3.19
N LYS A 53 21.11 2.41 -2.28
CA LYS A 53 21.12 2.87 -0.88
C LYS A 53 22.00 2.03 0.03
N ALA A 54 22.08 0.72 -0.18
CA ALA A 54 22.72 -0.21 0.75
C ALA A 54 23.73 -1.16 0.13
N GLY A 55 23.80 -1.23 -1.21
CA GLY A 55 24.58 -2.27 -1.87
C GLY A 55 24.07 -3.67 -1.50
N PRO A 56 24.98 -4.65 -1.34
CA PRO A 56 24.60 -6.00 -0.90
C PRO A 56 23.89 -6.04 0.46
N GLY A 57 24.12 -5.05 1.32
CA GLY A 57 23.43 -4.88 2.61
C GLY A 57 21.92 -4.73 2.48
N MET A 58 21.37 -4.56 1.27
CA MET A 58 19.92 -4.56 1.06
C MET A 58 19.22 -5.85 1.53
N MET A 59 19.94 -6.98 1.64
CA MET A 59 19.41 -8.19 2.26
C MET A 59 19.00 -7.97 3.72
N LEU A 60 19.84 -7.30 4.51
CA LEU A 60 19.50 -6.91 5.88
C LEU A 60 18.33 -5.93 5.89
N SER A 61 18.27 -5.04 4.90
CA SER A 61 17.16 -4.09 4.77
C SER A 61 15.81 -4.79 4.56
N PHE A 62 15.76 -5.85 3.72
CA PHE A 62 14.56 -6.69 3.58
C PHE A 62 14.20 -7.41 4.88
N ILE A 63 15.18 -7.92 5.64
CA ILE A 63 14.92 -8.56 6.94
C ILE A 63 14.35 -7.56 7.94
N ILE A 64 14.94 -6.36 8.04
CA ILE A 64 14.48 -5.30 8.96
C ILE A 64 13.05 -4.86 8.59
N ALA A 65 12.81 -4.53 7.33
CA ALA A 65 11.48 -4.12 6.88
C ALA A 65 10.44 -5.23 7.07
N GLY A 66 10.78 -6.48 6.72
CA GLY A 66 9.93 -7.64 6.93
C GLY A 66 9.62 -7.90 8.40
N PHE A 67 10.60 -7.72 9.29
CA PHE A 67 10.40 -7.85 10.74
C PHE A 67 9.43 -6.79 11.28
N VAL A 68 9.61 -5.52 10.89
CA VAL A 68 8.69 -4.43 11.30
C VAL A 68 7.29 -4.70 10.78
N CYS A 69 7.15 -5.15 9.51
CA CYS A 69 5.85 -5.56 8.97
C CYS A 69 5.24 -6.75 9.73
N ALA A 70 6.04 -7.75 10.10
CA ALA A 70 5.55 -8.93 10.82
C ALA A 70 4.97 -8.57 12.20
N VAL A 71 5.68 -7.76 13.00
CA VAL A 71 5.18 -7.31 14.30
C VAL A 71 3.96 -6.40 14.17
N ALA A 72 3.89 -5.55 13.16
CA ALA A 72 2.72 -4.74 12.85
C ALA A 72 1.53 -5.63 12.42
N ALA A 73 1.75 -6.63 11.57
CA ALA A 73 0.72 -7.56 11.12
C ALA A 73 0.12 -8.40 12.25
N LEU A 74 0.90 -8.75 13.28
CA LEU A 74 0.37 -9.40 14.47
C LEU A 74 -0.61 -8.49 15.23
N CYS A 75 -0.32 -7.19 15.34
CA CYS A 75 -1.23 -6.20 15.90
C CYS A 75 -2.49 -6.03 15.05
N TYR A 76 -2.32 -5.94 13.73
CA TYR A 76 -3.42 -5.92 12.78
C TYR A 76 -4.33 -7.15 12.88
N SER A 77 -3.73 -8.34 13.03
CA SER A 77 -4.43 -9.61 13.15
C SER A 77 -5.37 -9.66 14.36
N GLU A 78 -4.97 -9.05 15.49
CA GLU A 78 -5.84 -8.98 16.67
C GLU A 78 -7.07 -8.11 16.43
N LEU A 79 -6.89 -6.91 15.87
CA LEU A 79 -8.01 -6.00 15.60
C LEU A 79 -8.92 -6.53 14.50
N SER A 80 -8.37 -7.04 13.40
CA SER A 80 -9.16 -7.59 12.29
C SER A 80 -9.95 -8.85 12.66
N ALA A 81 -9.40 -9.68 13.58
CA ALA A 81 -10.13 -10.83 14.12
C ALA A 81 -11.27 -10.43 15.06
N MET A 82 -11.12 -9.32 15.79
CA MET A 82 -12.16 -8.78 16.68
C MET A 82 -13.23 -8.01 15.94
N VAL A 83 -12.87 -7.28 14.90
CA VAL A 83 -13.73 -6.38 14.12
C VAL A 83 -13.53 -6.67 12.64
N PRO A 84 -14.13 -7.76 12.14
CA PRO A 84 -13.97 -8.18 10.75
C PRO A 84 -14.83 -7.31 9.82
N VAL A 85 -14.44 -6.04 9.65
CA VAL A 85 -15.09 -5.06 8.78
C VAL A 85 -14.10 -4.47 7.78
N SER A 86 -14.58 -4.02 6.65
CA SER A 86 -13.78 -3.55 5.50
C SER A 86 -13.15 -2.16 5.65
N GLY A 87 -13.09 -1.61 6.86
CA GLY A 87 -12.58 -0.25 7.09
C GLY A 87 -11.09 -0.14 7.45
N SER A 88 -10.37 -1.28 7.58
CA SER A 88 -8.93 -1.31 7.91
C SER A 88 -8.54 -0.44 9.12
N ALA A 89 -7.32 0.11 9.15
CA ALA A 89 -6.78 0.90 10.24
C ALA A 89 -7.64 2.11 10.65
N TYR A 90 -8.34 2.75 9.69
CA TYR A 90 -9.25 3.86 9.98
C TYR A 90 -10.35 3.44 10.97
N THR A 91 -11.05 2.34 10.67
CA THR A 91 -12.16 1.87 11.50
C THR A 91 -11.69 1.40 12.86
N TYR A 92 -10.56 0.67 12.93
CA TYR A 92 -9.97 0.24 14.20
C TYR A 92 -9.57 1.41 15.09
N THR A 93 -8.97 2.44 14.47
CA THR A 93 -8.59 3.66 15.18
C THR A 93 -9.81 4.43 15.68
N TYR A 94 -10.87 4.51 14.89
CA TYR A 94 -12.10 5.19 15.29
C TYR A 94 -12.76 4.52 16.50
N ALA A 95 -12.78 3.20 16.50
CA ALA A 95 -13.39 2.43 17.57
C ALA A 95 -12.60 2.50 18.90
N VAL A 96 -11.28 2.68 18.86
CA VAL A 96 -10.42 2.58 20.04
C VAL A 96 -9.85 3.92 20.49
N LEU A 97 -9.35 4.72 19.55
CA LEU A 97 -8.62 5.97 19.80
C LEU A 97 -9.48 7.21 19.62
N GLY A 98 -10.61 7.09 18.90
CA GLY A 98 -11.56 8.17 18.68
C GLY A 98 -11.39 8.87 17.33
N GLU A 99 -12.36 9.77 17.05
CA GLU A 99 -12.59 10.41 15.76
C GLU A 99 -11.39 11.16 15.20
N PHE A 100 -10.72 11.97 16.03
CA PHE A 100 -9.60 12.79 15.57
C PHE A 100 -8.41 11.94 15.09
N LEU A 101 -8.05 10.92 15.86
CA LEU A 101 -6.94 10.02 15.47
C LEU A 101 -7.36 9.14 14.28
N ALA A 102 -8.62 8.73 14.21
CA ALA A 102 -9.15 8.03 13.05
C ALA A 102 -9.08 8.91 11.78
N TRP A 103 -9.47 10.18 11.90
CA TRP A 103 -9.32 11.15 10.81
C TRP A 103 -7.87 11.25 10.35
N MET A 104 -6.92 11.39 11.26
CA MET A 104 -5.48 11.48 10.93
C MET A 104 -4.97 10.22 10.22
N VAL A 105 -5.38 9.04 10.69
CA VAL A 105 -5.04 7.76 10.04
C VAL A 105 -5.68 7.67 8.65
N GLY A 106 -6.97 7.95 8.53
CA GLY A 106 -7.67 7.93 7.24
C GLY A 106 -7.06 8.92 6.24
N TRP A 107 -6.71 10.11 6.69
CA TRP A 107 -6.05 11.14 5.88
C TRP A 107 -4.65 10.73 5.43
N ALA A 108 -3.89 10.04 6.29
CA ALA A 108 -2.59 9.45 5.93
C ALA A 108 -2.73 8.31 4.92
N LEU A 109 -3.73 7.41 5.10
CA LEU A 109 -4.01 6.32 4.19
C LEU A 109 -4.43 6.81 2.78
N VAL A 110 -5.16 7.93 2.71
CA VAL A 110 -5.50 8.56 1.42
C VAL A 110 -4.24 8.94 0.64
N LEU A 111 -3.27 9.56 1.31
CA LEU A 111 -1.97 9.89 0.69
C LEU A 111 -1.21 8.62 0.30
N GLU A 112 -1.11 7.68 1.22
CA GLU A 112 -0.40 6.40 1.05
C GLU A 112 -0.85 5.68 -0.22
N TYR A 113 -2.14 5.36 -0.33
CA TYR A 113 -2.67 4.59 -1.45
C TYR A 113 -2.57 5.33 -2.79
N ALA A 114 -2.80 6.66 -2.80
CA ALA A 114 -2.67 7.46 -4.02
C ALA A 114 -1.21 7.48 -4.52
N VAL A 115 -0.27 7.72 -3.63
CA VAL A 115 1.14 7.77 -3.96
C VAL A 115 1.68 6.38 -4.29
N ALA A 116 1.21 5.33 -3.60
CA ALA A 116 1.54 3.94 -3.93
C ALA A 116 1.08 3.58 -5.34
N ALA A 117 -0.16 3.91 -5.71
CA ALA A 117 -0.66 3.69 -7.08
C ALA A 117 0.22 4.38 -8.12
N SER A 118 0.67 5.61 -7.82
CA SER A 118 1.59 6.37 -8.69
C SER A 118 2.94 5.67 -8.82
N ALA A 119 3.52 5.19 -7.72
CA ALA A 119 4.79 4.45 -7.72
C ALA A 119 4.71 3.18 -8.55
N VAL A 120 3.60 2.43 -8.43
CA VAL A 120 3.39 1.21 -9.24
C VAL A 120 3.22 1.54 -10.72
N ALA A 121 2.51 2.61 -11.07
CA ALA A 121 2.38 3.05 -12.47
C ALA A 121 3.73 3.44 -13.09
N VAL A 122 4.61 4.12 -12.34
CA VAL A 122 5.98 4.44 -12.78
C VAL A 122 6.82 3.18 -12.92
N GLY A 123 6.73 2.24 -11.97
CA GLY A 123 7.41 0.95 -12.06
C GLY A 123 6.97 0.14 -13.28
N TRP A 124 5.67 0.09 -13.55
CA TRP A 124 5.11 -0.54 -14.75
C TRP A 124 5.66 0.10 -16.04
N SER A 125 5.74 1.42 -16.08
CA SER A 125 6.32 2.15 -17.22
C SER A 125 7.75 1.70 -17.54
N GLY A 126 8.59 1.46 -16.53
CA GLY A 126 9.95 0.95 -16.72
C GLY A 126 9.95 -0.41 -17.44
N TYR A 127 9.13 -1.35 -16.98
CA TYR A 127 8.98 -2.67 -17.61
C TYR A 127 8.38 -2.59 -19.02
N PHE A 128 7.39 -1.72 -19.24
CA PHE A 128 6.82 -1.49 -20.56
C PHE A 128 7.88 -1.00 -21.55
N VAL A 129 8.64 0.03 -21.18
CA VAL A 129 9.70 0.61 -22.04
C VAL A 129 10.78 -0.43 -22.36
N GLY A 130 11.23 -1.19 -21.33
CA GLY A 130 12.23 -2.23 -21.51
C GLY A 130 11.72 -3.38 -22.38
N LEU A 131 10.46 -3.80 -22.22
CA LEU A 131 9.85 -4.84 -23.04
C LEU A 131 9.73 -4.42 -24.51
N VAL A 132 9.29 -3.18 -24.78
CA VAL A 132 9.19 -2.62 -26.13
C VAL A 132 10.57 -2.56 -26.79
N LYS A 133 11.59 -2.09 -26.06
CA LYS A 133 12.98 -2.04 -26.56
C LYS A 133 13.50 -3.46 -26.86
N SER A 134 13.35 -4.40 -25.95
CA SER A 134 13.94 -5.73 -26.09
C SER A 134 13.20 -6.63 -27.07
N SER A 135 11.87 -6.48 -27.23
CA SER A 135 11.05 -7.36 -28.07
C SER A 135 10.79 -6.79 -29.46
N LEU A 136 10.66 -5.46 -29.59
CA LEU A 136 10.33 -4.78 -30.85
C LEU A 136 11.49 -3.95 -31.42
N GLY A 137 12.59 -3.78 -30.66
CA GLY A 137 13.71 -2.92 -31.05
C GLY A 137 13.38 -1.43 -31.09
N ILE A 138 12.22 -1.02 -30.53
CA ILE A 138 11.77 0.39 -30.55
C ILE A 138 12.26 1.08 -29.27
N GLU A 139 13.06 2.12 -29.41
CA GLU A 139 13.50 2.96 -28.29
C GLU A 139 12.51 4.12 -28.07
N ILE A 140 11.81 4.11 -26.94
CA ILE A 140 10.99 5.24 -26.52
C ILE A 140 11.92 6.33 -25.97
N PRO A 141 11.87 7.56 -26.50
CA PRO A 141 12.74 8.64 -26.03
C PRO A 141 12.61 8.88 -24.52
N MET A 142 13.75 9.12 -23.85
CA MET A 142 13.77 9.36 -22.40
C MET A 142 12.88 10.55 -22.00
N ALA A 143 12.79 11.57 -22.88
CA ALA A 143 11.90 12.71 -22.67
C ALA A 143 10.43 12.32 -22.42
N LEU A 144 9.96 11.22 -23.00
CA LEU A 144 8.57 10.74 -22.90
C LEU A 144 8.41 9.53 -21.98
N SER A 145 9.51 8.92 -21.54
CA SER A 145 9.48 7.69 -20.71
C SER A 145 9.94 7.90 -19.29
N ALA A 146 10.32 9.13 -18.91
CA ALA A 146 10.79 9.47 -17.58
C ALA A 146 10.35 10.88 -17.19
N GLY A 147 10.14 11.11 -15.89
CA GLY A 147 9.90 12.46 -15.36
C GLY A 147 11.20 13.29 -15.24
N PRO A 148 11.08 14.59 -14.84
CA PRO A 148 12.21 15.52 -14.79
C PRO A 148 13.36 15.06 -13.88
N TYR A 149 13.06 14.42 -12.77
CA TYR A 149 14.06 13.91 -11.82
C TYR A 149 14.85 12.70 -12.33
N ALA A 150 14.34 12.03 -13.36
CA ALA A 150 14.99 10.88 -13.98
C ALA A 150 15.56 11.19 -15.37
N GLY A 151 15.74 12.48 -15.69
CA GLY A 151 16.35 12.95 -16.93
C GLY A 151 15.42 13.05 -18.12
N GLY A 152 14.10 12.90 -17.92
CA GLY A 152 13.08 13.09 -18.94
C GLY A 152 12.28 14.40 -18.77
N ILE A 153 11.13 14.48 -19.43
CA ILE A 153 10.16 15.58 -19.32
C ILE A 153 8.88 15.07 -18.65
N ILE A 154 8.35 13.96 -19.14
CA ILE A 154 7.12 13.36 -18.66
C ILE A 154 7.18 11.84 -18.86
N ASN A 155 6.64 11.10 -17.89
CA ASN A 155 6.50 9.65 -18.01
C ASN A 155 5.13 9.31 -18.65
N LEU A 156 5.06 9.39 -19.97
CA LEU A 156 3.81 9.18 -20.72
C LEU A 156 3.23 7.76 -20.54
N PRO A 157 4.00 6.66 -20.56
CA PRO A 157 3.44 5.33 -20.27
C PRO A 157 2.81 5.23 -18.89
N ALA A 158 3.40 5.85 -17.86
CA ALA A 158 2.81 5.88 -16.52
C ALA A 158 1.51 6.69 -16.47
N VAL A 159 1.42 7.79 -17.20
CA VAL A 159 0.18 8.57 -17.38
C VAL A 159 -0.91 7.71 -18.03
N VAL A 160 -0.59 7.00 -19.11
CA VAL A 160 -1.55 6.18 -19.85
C VAL A 160 -2.11 5.07 -18.95
N ILE A 161 -1.26 4.32 -18.26
CA ILE A 161 -1.75 3.23 -17.39
C ILE A 161 -2.56 3.75 -16.21
N ALA A 162 -2.16 4.87 -15.59
CA ALA A 162 -2.89 5.48 -14.49
C ALA A 162 -4.29 5.93 -14.93
N LEU A 163 -4.42 6.59 -16.08
CA LEU A 163 -5.71 7.00 -16.64
C LEU A 163 -6.57 5.79 -17.05
N LEU A 164 -5.97 4.78 -17.66
CA LEU A 164 -6.66 3.56 -18.08
C LEU A 164 -7.26 2.84 -16.87
N VAL A 165 -6.45 2.61 -15.83
CA VAL A 165 -6.92 1.94 -14.61
C VAL A 165 -7.95 2.79 -13.87
N THR A 166 -7.78 4.11 -13.80
CA THR A 166 -8.77 5.02 -13.23
C THR A 166 -10.11 4.91 -13.96
N SER A 167 -10.08 4.90 -15.30
CA SER A 167 -11.29 4.78 -16.13
C SER A 167 -11.99 3.44 -15.92
N LEU A 168 -11.22 2.34 -15.84
CA LEU A 168 -11.76 1.01 -15.52
C LEU A 168 -12.43 0.99 -14.14
N LEU A 169 -11.79 1.59 -13.13
CA LEU A 169 -12.36 1.66 -11.79
C LEU A 169 -13.63 2.53 -11.74
N MET A 170 -13.70 3.62 -12.51
CA MET A 170 -14.91 4.44 -12.62
C MET A 170 -16.09 3.67 -13.19
N ILE A 171 -15.85 2.82 -14.20
CA ILE A 171 -16.89 1.99 -14.85
C ILE A 171 -17.33 0.83 -13.93
N GLY A 172 -16.58 0.53 -12.87
CA GLY A 172 -16.97 -0.49 -11.91
C GLY A 172 -16.47 -1.90 -12.26
N THR A 173 -15.39 -2.01 -13.00
CA THR A 173 -14.73 -3.30 -13.21
C THR A 173 -13.99 -3.71 -11.93
N THR A 174 -14.45 -4.77 -11.31
CA THR A 174 -13.74 -5.43 -10.22
C THR A 174 -13.02 -6.65 -10.77
N GLU A 175 -11.76 -6.84 -10.37
CA GLU A 175 -11.07 -8.09 -10.68
C GLU A 175 -11.80 -9.26 -10.03
N SER A 176 -12.11 -10.29 -10.83
CA SER A 176 -12.64 -11.52 -10.25
C SER A 176 -11.52 -12.21 -9.46
N ALA A 177 -11.87 -12.92 -8.38
CA ALA A 177 -10.91 -13.70 -7.59
C ALA A 177 -10.09 -14.68 -8.46
N ARG A 178 -10.67 -15.15 -9.57
CA ARG A 178 -9.97 -16.02 -10.54
C ARG A 178 -8.89 -15.28 -11.31
N VAL A 179 -9.18 -14.07 -11.80
CA VAL A 179 -8.19 -13.22 -12.51
C VAL A 179 -7.05 -12.87 -11.57
N ASN A 180 -7.35 -12.45 -10.35
CA ASN A 180 -6.32 -12.18 -9.35
C ASN A 180 -5.46 -13.42 -9.07
N ALA A 181 -6.05 -14.60 -8.89
CA ALA A 181 -5.30 -15.85 -8.68
C ALA A 181 -4.36 -16.18 -9.86
N VAL A 182 -4.78 -15.96 -11.10
CA VAL A 182 -3.93 -16.13 -12.29
C VAL A 182 -2.77 -15.13 -12.29
N LEU A 183 -3.04 -13.86 -12.00
CA LEU A 183 -2.00 -12.83 -11.94
C LEU A 183 -0.99 -13.11 -10.82
N VAL A 184 -1.45 -13.59 -9.66
CA VAL A 184 -0.57 -14.02 -8.56
C VAL A 184 0.29 -15.21 -9.00
N ALA A 185 -0.29 -16.21 -9.66
CA ALA A 185 0.47 -17.35 -10.18
C ALA A 185 1.55 -16.91 -11.18
N ILE A 186 1.26 -15.96 -12.07
CA ILE A 186 2.23 -15.38 -13.00
C ILE A 186 3.37 -14.68 -12.25
N LYS A 187 3.07 -13.86 -11.21
CA LYS A 187 4.08 -13.19 -10.39
C LYS A 187 4.99 -14.19 -9.68
N VAL A 188 4.40 -15.17 -9.01
CA VAL A 188 5.15 -16.20 -8.26
C VAL A 188 5.98 -17.05 -9.20
N ALA A 189 5.46 -17.43 -10.36
CA ALA A 189 6.20 -18.18 -11.37
C ALA A 189 7.40 -17.36 -11.91
N ALA A 190 7.21 -16.07 -12.18
CA ALA A 190 8.29 -15.17 -12.63
C ALA A 190 9.40 -15.06 -11.58
N LEU A 191 9.05 -14.86 -10.30
CA LEU A 191 10.03 -14.79 -9.21
C LEU A 191 10.72 -16.13 -8.98
N THR A 192 9.99 -17.25 -9.06
CA THR A 192 10.57 -18.60 -8.94
C THR A 192 11.56 -18.85 -10.07
N LEU A 193 11.19 -18.53 -11.30
CA LEU A 193 12.06 -18.67 -12.47
C LEU A 193 13.33 -17.80 -12.32
N PHE A 194 13.17 -16.58 -11.85
CA PHE A 194 14.30 -15.71 -11.53
C PHE A 194 15.25 -16.36 -10.52
N VAL A 195 14.73 -16.83 -9.38
CA VAL A 195 15.53 -17.44 -8.32
C VAL A 195 16.27 -18.69 -8.81
N VAL A 196 15.57 -19.57 -9.54
CA VAL A 196 16.13 -20.83 -10.06
C VAL A 196 17.30 -20.58 -11.01
N LEU A 197 17.29 -19.49 -11.78
CA LEU A 197 18.34 -19.15 -12.73
C LEU A 197 19.44 -18.24 -12.15
N ALA A 198 19.10 -17.34 -11.23
CA ALA A 198 20.05 -16.40 -10.65
C ALA A 198 20.92 -17.05 -9.56
N VAL A 199 20.34 -17.90 -8.69
CA VAL A 199 21.05 -18.50 -7.56
C VAL A 199 22.23 -19.38 -7.97
N PRO A 200 22.14 -20.24 -9.00
CA PRO A 200 23.29 -21.09 -9.41
C PRO A 200 24.49 -20.32 -9.96
N VAL A 201 24.31 -19.11 -10.46
CA VAL A 201 25.39 -18.28 -11.04
C VAL A 201 25.95 -17.23 -10.07
N MET A 202 25.53 -17.27 -8.81
CA MET A 202 25.99 -16.34 -7.77
C MET A 202 27.50 -16.48 -7.54
N LYS A 203 28.15 -15.32 -7.38
CA LYS A 203 29.58 -15.18 -7.04
C LYS A 203 29.72 -14.51 -5.68
N GLY A 204 30.48 -15.13 -4.77
CA GLY A 204 30.72 -14.58 -3.43
C GLY A 204 31.33 -13.18 -3.45
N ALA A 205 32.24 -12.91 -4.41
CA ALA A 205 32.86 -11.59 -4.57
C ALA A 205 31.86 -10.45 -4.82
N ASN A 206 30.66 -10.74 -5.37
CA ASN A 206 29.62 -9.73 -5.61
C ASN A 206 28.97 -9.22 -4.32
N PHE A 207 29.20 -9.90 -3.18
CA PHE A 207 28.74 -9.46 -1.86
C PHE A 207 29.74 -8.57 -1.12
N GLU A 208 30.92 -8.33 -1.68
CA GLU A 208 31.97 -7.54 -1.03
C GLU A 208 32.21 -6.20 -1.73
N PRO A 209 32.24 -5.07 -0.98
CA PRO A 209 31.92 -4.94 0.44
C PRO A 209 30.40 -5.11 0.70
N PHE A 210 30.06 -5.83 1.81
CA PHE A 210 28.64 -6.17 2.08
C PHE A 210 27.80 -4.94 2.44
N MET A 211 28.33 -3.99 3.19
CA MET A 211 27.66 -2.73 3.57
C MET A 211 28.53 -1.52 3.16
N PRO A 212 28.60 -1.17 1.88
CA PRO A 212 29.47 -0.09 1.39
C PRO A 212 29.11 1.28 1.98
N LEU A 213 27.84 1.51 2.33
CA LEU A 213 27.34 2.75 2.94
C LEU A 213 27.01 2.58 4.44
N GLY A 214 27.48 1.51 5.06
CA GLY A 214 27.31 1.23 6.49
C GLY A 214 25.85 1.01 6.91
N THR A 215 25.61 1.12 8.22
CA THR A 215 24.27 0.92 8.82
C THR A 215 23.24 1.96 8.38
N VAL A 216 23.68 3.19 8.12
CA VAL A 216 22.81 4.28 7.64
C VAL A 216 22.24 3.94 6.28
N GLY A 217 23.06 3.39 5.37
CA GLY A 217 22.59 2.91 4.07
C GLY A 217 21.57 1.77 4.21
N VAL A 218 21.85 0.79 5.06
CA VAL A 218 20.95 -0.33 5.33
C VAL A 218 19.61 0.12 5.90
N LEU A 219 19.59 1.04 6.88
CA LEU A 219 18.35 1.57 7.46
C LEU A 219 17.57 2.44 6.45
N GLY A 220 18.27 3.29 5.70
CA GLY A 220 17.65 4.08 4.63
C GLY A 220 17.04 3.22 3.52
N ALA A 221 17.72 2.13 3.14
CA ALA A 221 17.18 1.15 2.21
C ALA A 221 15.98 0.40 2.83
N ALA A 222 16.05 -0.01 4.11
CA ALA A 222 14.95 -0.67 4.80
C ALA A 222 13.70 0.21 4.83
N ALA A 223 13.87 1.51 5.08
CA ALA A 223 12.78 2.48 5.06
C ALA A 223 12.10 2.56 3.67
N SER A 224 12.86 2.53 2.58
CA SER A 224 12.32 2.54 1.21
C SER A 224 11.74 1.19 0.81
N ILE A 225 12.43 0.09 1.11
CA ILE A 225 11.99 -1.29 0.81
C ILE A 225 10.72 -1.66 1.59
N PHE A 226 10.43 -1.00 2.70
CA PHE A 226 9.18 -1.19 3.44
C PHE A 226 7.96 -1.14 2.52
N PHE A 227 8.01 -0.31 1.48
CA PHE A 227 7.01 -0.27 0.41
C PHE A 227 6.74 -1.65 -0.25
N ALA A 228 7.76 -2.49 -0.32
CA ALA A 228 7.63 -3.83 -0.91
C ALA A 228 6.71 -4.75 -0.10
N TYR A 229 6.48 -4.45 1.16
CA TYR A 229 5.60 -5.20 2.05
C TYR A 229 4.21 -4.58 2.20
N VAL A 230 4.01 -3.33 1.74
CA VAL A 230 2.70 -2.66 1.77
C VAL A 230 1.71 -3.45 0.94
N GLY A 231 0.49 -3.60 1.46
CA GLY A 231 -0.59 -4.36 0.82
C GLY A 231 -1.03 -5.61 1.60
N PHE A 232 -0.28 -6.07 2.62
CA PHE A 232 -0.77 -7.16 3.45
C PHE A 232 -2.05 -6.77 4.21
N ASP A 233 -2.20 -5.50 4.56
CA ASP A 233 -3.38 -4.92 5.21
C ASP A 233 -4.64 -4.99 4.32
N ALA A 234 -4.49 -5.09 2.99
CA ALA A 234 -5.59 -5.35 2.08
C ALA A 234 -6.33 -6.67 2.39
N VAL A 235 -5.65 -7.67 2.99
CA VAL A 235 -6.30 -8.89 3.50
C VAL A 235 -7.36 -8.56 4.55
N SER A 236 -7.10 -7.56 5.40
CA SER A 236 -8.06 -7.13 6.42
C SER A 236 -9.33 -6.51 5.82
N THR A 237 -9.24 -5.88 4.66
CA THR A 237 -10.40 -5.30 3.96
C THR A 237 -11.35 -6.36 3.39
N ALA A 238 -10.86 -7.59 3.15
CA ALA A 238 -11.64 -8.73 2.69
C ALA A 238 -12.25 -9.55 3.85
N ALA A 239 -12.16 -9.07 5.08
CA ALA A 239 -12.64 -9.80 6.27
C ALA A 239 -14.15 -10.12 6.22
N GLU A 240 -14.98 -9.23 5.66
CA GLU A 240 -16.43 -9.43 5.52
C GLU A 240 -16.80 -10.58 4.56
N GLU A 241 -15.94 -10.83 3.56
CA GLU A 241 -16.12 -11.90 2.56
C GLU A 241 -15.45 -13.22 2.99
N THR A 242 -14.88 -13.26 4.20
CA THR A 242 -14.06 -14.36 4.68
C THR A 242 -14.89 -15.38 5.45
N ILE A 243 -14.66 -16.67 5.15
CA ILE A 243 -15.18 -17.81 5.93
C ILE A 243 -14.36 -17.89 7.22
N ASN A 244 -15.00 -17.89 8.40
CA ASN A 244 -14.34 -17.86 9.70
C ASN A 244 -13.24 -16.77 9.78
N PRO A 245 -13.62 -15.48 9.63
CA PRO A 245 -12.65 -14.38 9.51
C PRO A 245 -11.70 -14.29 10.69
N GLN A 246 -12.17 -14.63 11.88
CA GLN A 246 -11.44 -14.62 13.13
C GLN A 246 -10.17 -15.49 13.10
N ARG A 247 -10.18 -16.57 12.31
CA ARG A 247 -9.04 -17.48 12.13
C ARG A 247 -8.30 -17.21 10.82
N ASN A 248 -9.06 -17.05 9.74
CA ASN A 248 -8.49 -17.06 8.39
C ASN A 248 -7.83 -15.73 8.01
N VAL A 249 -8.30 -14.59 8.57
CA VAL A 249 -7.67 -13.28 8.32
C VAL A 249 -6.25 -13.20 8.92
N PRO A 250 -6.02 -13.56 10.20
CA PRO A 250 -4.67 -13.65 10.74
C PRO A 250 -3.74 -14.57 9.94
N ILE A 251 -4.24 -15.74 9.50
CA ILE A 251 -3.45 -16.67 8.67
C ILE A 251 -3.08 -16.03 7.34
N GLY A 252 -4.03 -15.34 6.70
CA GLY A 252 -3.80 -14.63 5.45
C GLY A 252 -2.76 -13.52 5.57
N LEU A 253 -2.87 -12.69 6.63
CA LEU A 253 -1.94 -11.60 6.92
C LEU A 253 -0.50 -12.10 7.14
N VAL A 254 -0.33 -13.00 8.10
CA VAL A 254 1.00 -13.52 8.46
C VAL A 254 1.57 -14.44 7.38
N GLY A 255 0.73 -15.30 6.81
CA GLY A 255 1.14 -16.24 5.76
C GLY A 255 1.64 -15.54 4.50
N SER A 256 0.95 -14.49 4.04
CA SER A 256 1.41 -13.72 2.87
C SER A 256 2.74 -13.02 3.12
N LEU A 257 2.94 -12.43 4.30
CA LEU A 257 4.21 -11.80 4.67
C LEU A 257 5.38 -12.79 4.70
N ILE A 258 5.19 -13.98 5.29
CA ILE A 258 6.24 -15.01 5.34
C ILE A 258 6.64 -15.43 3.93
N ILE A 259 5.67 -15.75 3.08
CA ILE A 259 5.91 -16.16 1.69
C ILE A 259 6.66 -15.06 0.93
N CYS A 260 6.20 -13.82 1.01
CA CYS A 260 6.84 -12.70 0.32
C CYS A 260 8.25 -12.41 0.84
N THR A 261 8.48 -12.48 2.16
CA THR A 261 9.82 -12.29 2.74
C THR A 261 10.81 -13.31 2.23
N ILE A 262 10.42 -14.60 2.16
CA ILE A 262 11.28 -15.65 1.62
C ILE A 262 11.64 -15.35 0.16
N PHE A 263 10.64 -15.04 -0.68
CA PHE A 263 10.91 -14.67 -2.08
C PHE A 263 11.81 -13.44 -2.19
N TYR A 264 11.58 -12.41 -1.38
CA TYR A 264 12.35 -11.18 -1.44
C TYR A 264 13.82 -11.38 -1.09
N LEU A 265 14.09 -12.19 -0.07
CA LEU A 265 15.47 -12.54 0.28
C LEU A 265 16.16 -13.36 -0.81
N LEU A 266 15.48 -14.34 -1.39
CA LEU A 266 16.01 -15.16 -2.48
C LEU A 266 16.26 -14.32 -3.75
N VAL A 267 15.35 -13.42 -4.09
CA VAL A 267 15.48 -12.52 -5.24
C VAL A 267 16.62 -11.53 -5.01
N ALA A 268 16.70 -10.91 -3.83
CA ALA A 268 17.78 -10.01 -3.49
C ALA A 268 19.15 -10.72 -3.54
N ALA A 269 19.27 -11.91 -2.94
CA ALA A 269 20.47 -12.71 -2.99
C ALA A 269 20.87 -13.06 -4.44
N GLY A 270 19.89 -13.51 -5.25
CA GLY A 270 20.11 -13.81 -6.67
C GLY A 270 20.57 -12.60 -7.47
N ALA A 271 19.94 -11.43 -7.27
CA ALA A 271 20.33 -10.21 -7.97
C ALA A 271 21.74 -9.73 -7.59
N ILE A 272 22.05 -9.70 -6.28
CA ILE A 272 23.38 -9.35 -5.78
C ILE A 272 24.43 -10.33 -6.29
N GLY A 273 24.20 -11.61 -6.05
CA GLY A 273 25.19 -12.66 -6.33
C GLY A 273 25.51 -12.80 -7.81
N SER A 274 24.53 -12.56 -8.70
CA SER A 274 24.71 -12.76 -10.15
C SER A 274 25.43 -11.60 -10.85
N ILE A 275 25.06 -10.34 -10.61
CA ILE A 275 25.64 -9.18 -11.33
C ILE A 275 26.26 -8.13 -10.41
N GLY A 276 26.16 -8.31 -9.09
CA GLY A 276 26.55 -7.29 -8.11
C GLY A 276 25.48 -6.24 -7.88
N ALA A 277 25.61 -5.53 -6.75
CA ALA A 277 24.66 -4.50 -6.33
C ALA A 277 25.36 -3.28 -5.71
N GLN A 278 26.62 -3.02 -6.09
CA GLN A 278 27.36 -1.90 -5.54
C GLN A 278 26.73 -0.56 -5.96
N PRO A 279 26.66 0.42 -5.04
CA PRO A 279 26.13 1.74 -5.35
C PRO A 279 26.95 2.44 -6.44
N VAL A 280 26.26 3.15 -7.31
CA VAL A 280 26.89 4.04 -8.28
C VAL A 280 27.34 5.31 -7.56
N MET A 281 28.63 5.60 -7.64
CA MET A 281 29.26 6.79 -7.07
C MET A 281 29.39 7.88 -8.13
N GLY A 282 29.40 9.12 -7.69
CA GLY A 282 29.73 10.26 -8.54
C GLY A 282 31.22 10.33 -8.91
N PRO A 283 31.59 11.22 -9.84
CA PRO A 283 32.96 11.34 -10.31
C PRO A 283 34.00 11.68 -9.22
N ALA A 284 33.56 12.34 -8.14
CA ALA A 284 34.41 12.66 -6.99
C ALA A 284 34.35 11.60 -5.87
N GLY A 285 33.69 10.45 -6.12
CA GLY A 285 33.48 9.39 -5.13
C GLY A 285 32.35 9.67 -4.14
N GLU A 286 31.52 10.69 -4.40
CA GLU A 286 30.35 11.00 -3.58
C GLU A 286 29.22 10.01 -3.80
N VAL A 287 28.43 9.79 -2.75
CA VAL A 287 27.23 8.95 -2.81
C VAL A 287 26.12 9.69 -3.54
N LEU A 288 25.67 9.15 -4.66
CA LEU A 288 24.56 9.73 -5.44
C LEU A 288 23.23 9.25 -4.88
N MET A 289 22.37 10.23 -4.55
CA MET A 289 21.06 9.93 -3.98
C MET A 289 20.11 9.34 -5.02
N PRO A 290 19.37 8.25 -4.70
CA PRO A 290 18.35 7.70 -5.57
C PRO A 290 17.32 8.77 -6.00
N GLY A 291 16.89 8.73 -7.25
CA GLY A 291 15.94 9.70 -7.81
C GLY A 291 16.50 11.12 -7.93
N SER A 292 17.82 11.31 -7.90
CA SER A 292 18.47 12.58 -8.22
C SER A 292 18.83 12.67 -9.70
N THR A 293 18.88 13.90 -10.22
CA THR A 293 19.34 14.17 -11.60
C THR A 293 20.81 13.79 -11.79
N ALA A 294 21.63 13.90 -10.74
CA ALA A 294 23.03 13.50 -10.76
C ALA A 294 23.18 11.98 -10.97
N LEU A 295 22.42 11.16 -10.24
CA LEU A 295 22.40 9.71 -10.46
C LEU A 295 21.91 9.37 -11.87
N ALA A 296 20.84 10.03 -12.34
CA ALA A 296 20.31 9.80 -13.68
C ALA A 296 21.37 10.11 -14.76
N ALA A 297 22.08 11.22 -14.65
CA ALA A 297 23.16 11.58 -15.57
C ALA A 297 24.33 10.58 -15.53
N GLN A 298 24.73 10.14 -14.34
CA GLN A 298 25.79 9.14 -14.17
C GLN A 298 25.37 7.79 -14.77
N CYS A 299 24.13 7.35 -14.52
CA CYS A 299 23.59 6.14 -15.14
C CYS A 299 23.55 6.22 -16.66
N GLN A 300 23.17 7.36 -17.25
CA GLN A 300 23.20 7.55 -18.71
C GLN A 300 24.62 7.40 -19.26
N SER A 301 25.61 7.98 -18.59
CA SER A 301 27.02 7.86 -19.01
C SER A 301 27.53 6.42 -18.94
N LEU A 302 27.17 5.68 -17.87
CA LEU A 302 27.57 4.28 -17.71
C LEU A 302 26.91 3.39 -18.76
N VAL A 303 25.63 3.57 -19.04
CA VAL A 303 24.90 2.84 -20.08
C VAL A 303 25.49 3.12 -21.47
N ALA A 304 25.83 4.37 -21.77
CA ALA A 304 26.49 4.72 -23.02
C ALA A 304 27.87 4.05 -23.21
N MET A 305 28.56 3.74 -22.10
CA MET A 305 29.81 2.97 -22.09
C MET A 305 29.60 1.44 -22.14
N GLY A 306 28.35 0.98 -22.22
CA GLY A 306 28.00 -0.45 -22.21
C GLY A 306 28.01 -1.11 -20.83
N ASN A 307 28.08 -0.31 -19.77
CA ASN A 307 28.02 -0.79 -18.38
C ASN A 307 26.72 -0.32 -17.73
N GLU A 308 25.79 -1.24 -17.50
CA GLU A 308 24.52 -0.93 -16.84
C GLU A 308 24.44 -1.67 -15.49
N PRO A 309 24.84 -1.00 -14.38
CA PRO A 309 24.72 -1.60 -13.05
C PRO A 309 23.27 -1.72 -12.62
N LEU A 310 22.99 -2.65 -11.67
CA LEU A 310 21.66 -2.90 -11.14
C LEU A 310 20.96 -1.62 -10.67
N SER A 311 21.69 -0.73 -10.00
CA SER A 311 21.18 0.55 -9.46
C SER A 311 20.67 1.52 -10.54
N CYS A 312 21.05 1.34 -11.80
CA CYS A 312 20.61 2.17 -12.93
C CYS A 312 19.38 1.59 -13.64
N SER A 313 19.01 0.35 -13.34
CA SER A 313 17.95 -0.34 -14.07
C SER A 313 16.56 0.08 -13.58
N ARG A 314 15.66 0.31 -14.54
CA ARG A 314 14.23 0.59 -14.29
C ARG A 314 13.37 -0.68 -14.31
N GLU A 315 13.96 -1.81 -14.70
CA GLU A 315 13.36 -3.14 -14.80
C GLU A 315 14.29 -4.20 -14.17
N ALA A 316 14.62 -4.00 -12.89
CA ALA A 316 15.72 -4.66 -12.20
C ALA A 316 15.81 -6.19 -12.44
N LEU A 317 14.72 -6.93 -12.29
CA LEU A 317 14.76 -8.40 -12.42
C LEU A 317 14.94 -8.87 -13.87
N ALA A 318 14.30 -8.20 -14.83
CA ALA A 318 14.48 -8.50 -16.25
C ALA A 318 15.90 -8.18 -16.70
N HIS A 319 16.45 -7.08 -16.19
CA HIS A 319 17.83 -6.67 -16.44
C HIS A 319 18.85 -7.71 -15.95
N VAL A 320 18.72 -8.19 -14.72
CA VAL A 320 19.58 -9.25 -14.16
C VAL A 320 19.59 -10.47 -15.08
N MET A 321 18.41 -10.94 -15.52
CA MET A 321 18.31 -12.11 -16.41
C MET A 321 19.02 -11.90 -17.75
N ARG A 322 18.89 -10.70 -18.34
CA ARG A 322 19.59 -10.38 -19.59
C ARG A 322 21.12 -10.35 -19.40
N GLN A 323 21.59 -9.79 -18.31
CA GLN A 323 23.02 -9.70 -17.97
C GLN A 323 23.67 -11.07 -17.77
N ILE A 324 22.95 -12.04 -17.20
CA ILE A 324 23.47 -13.42 -17.04
C ILE A 324 23.26 -14.30 -18.29
N GLY A 325 22.85 -13.70 -19.42
CA GLY A 325 22.71 -14.40 -20.71
C GLY A 325 21.34 -14.98 -21.00
N HIS A 326 20.36 -14.86 -20.08
CA HIS A 326 19.00 -15.36 -20.27
C HIS A 326 18.04 -14.28 -20.81
N VAL A 327 18.33 -13.74 -22.01
CA VAL A 327 17.57 -12.63 -22.61
C VAL A 327 16.06 -12.94 -22.73
N GLN A 328 15.72 -14.15 -23.17
CA GLN A 328 14.32 -14.57 -23.34
C GLN A 328 13.57 -14.63 -21.99
N VAL A 329 14.24 -15.09 -20.95
CA VAL A 329 13.66 -15.12 -19.60
C VAL A 329 13.50 -13.70 -19.05
N GLY A 330 14.46 -12.80 -19.31
CA GLY A 330 14.32 -11.40 -18.98
C GLY A 330 13.08 -10.78 -19.63
N ASN A 331 12.83 -11.08 -20.90
CA ASN A 331 11.63 -10.60 -21.60
C ASN A 331 10.33 -11.25 -21.04
N LEU A 332 10.39 -12.52 -20.64
CA LEU A 332 9.25 -13.19 -19.99
C LEU A 332 8.92 -12.56 -18.63
N ILE A 333 9.94 -12.25 -17.82
CA ILE A 333 9.76 -11.53 -16.55
C ILE A 333 9.22 -10.12 -16.80
N GLY A 334 9.71 -9.44 -17.83
CA GLY A 334 9.18 -8.15 -18.27
C GLY A 334 7.70 -8.22 -18.64
N LEU A 335 7.31 -9.24 -19.39
CA LEU A 335 5.92 -9.49 -19.75
C LEU A 335 5.05 -9.82 -18.52
N ALA A 336 5.57 -10.63 -17.60
CA ALA A 336 4.86 -10.94 -16.36
C ALA A 336 4.60 -9.68 -15.52
N ALA A 337 5.60 -8.80 -15.37
CA ALA A 337 5.44 -7.52 -14.70
C ALA A 337 4.46 -6.59 -15.44
N PHE A 338 4.55 -6.52 -16.78
CA PHE A 338 3.63 -5.74 -17.62
C PHE A 338 2.16 -6.16 -17.42
N LEU A 339 1.88 -7.45 -17.35
CA LEU A 339 0.52 -7.98 -17.16
C LEU A 339 0.02 -7.82 -15.72
N ALA A 340 0.92 -7.96 -14.74
CA ALA A 340 0.52 -8.10 -13.35
C ALA A 340 0.53 -6.80 -12.54
N LEU A 341 1.40 -5.82 -12.85
CA LEU A 341 1.46 -4.57 -12.10
C LEU A 341 0.21 -3.68 -12.22
N PRO A 342 -0.52 -3.63 -13.34
CA PRO A 342 -1.77 -2.88 -13.42
C PRO A 342 -2.82 -3.29 -12.39
N SER A 343 -2.86 -4.58 -12.00
CA SER A 343 -3.77 -5.05 -10.95
C SER A 343 -3.43 -4.43 -9.58
N VAL A 344 -2.16 -4.18 -9.32
CA VAL A 344 -1.74 -3.52 -8.07
C VAL A 344 -2.15 -2.05 -8.09
N VAL A 345 -2.00 -1.34 -9.23
CA VAL A 345 -2.50 0.04 -9.39
C VAL A 345 -4.01 0.09 -9.13
N LEU A 346 -4.75 -0.86 -9.71
CA LEU A 346 -6.21 -0.96 -9.51
C LEU A 346 -6.56 -1.18 -8.04
N MET A 347 -5.86 -2.09 -7.36
CA MET A 347 -6.09 -2.42 -5.95
C MET A 347 -5.81 -1.22 -5.04
N MET A 348 -4.73 -0.47 -5.27
CA MET A 348 -4.39 0.72 -4.50
C MET A 348 -5.42 1.83 -4.69
N LEU A 349 -5.80 2.14 -5.94
CA LEU A 349 -6.87 3.11 -6.24
C LEU A 349 -8.22 2.70 -5.63
N PHE A 350 -8.55 1.42 -5.71
CA PHE A 350 -9.76 0.88 -5.13
C PHE A 350 -9.79 1.02 -3.60
N GLY A 351 -8.69 0.66 -2.91
CA GLY A 351 -8.54 0.83 -1.47
C GLY A 351 -8.70 2.29 -1.05
N GLN A 352 -8.06 3.21 -1.77
CA GLN A 352 -8.14 4.63 -1.50
C GLN A 352 -9.55 5.19 -1.66
N THR A 353 -10.24 4.84 -2.74
CA THR A 353 -11.62 5.31 -2.96
C THR A 353 -12.57 4.82 -1.89
N ARG A 354 -12.37 3.61 -1.35
CA ARG A 354 -13.16 3.08 -0.23
C ARG A 354 -12.91 3.83 1.08
N ILE A 355 -11.67 4.19 1.37
CA ILE A 355 -11.35 4.99 2.57
C ILE A 355 -12.02 6.36 2.49
N PHE A 356 -11.91 7.04 1.36
CA PHE A 356 -12.62 8.29 1.13
C PHE A 356 -14.14 8.15 1.31
N PHE A 357 -14.70 7.10 0.73
CA PHE A 357 -16.14 6.82 0.81
C PHE A 357 -16.58 6.65 2.27
N VAL A 358 -15.86 5.85 3.06
CA VAL A 358 -16.19 5.62 4.47
C VAL A 358 -16.04 6.91 5.29
N MET A 359 -14.97 7.70 5.07
CA MET A 359 -14.78 8.99 5.75
C MET A 359 -15.87 10.00 5.39
N ALA A 360 -16.34 10.03 4.13
CA ALA A 360 -17.43 10.88 3.70
C ALA A 360 -18.77 10.43 4.27
N ARG A 361 -19.00 9.11 4.35
CA ARG A 361 -20.19 8.52 4.99
C ARG A 361 -20.24 8.79 6.49
N ASP A 362 -19.09 8.86 7.17
CA ASP A 362 -19.02 9.24 8.59
C ASP A 362 -19.19 10.76 8.80
N GLY A 363 -19.40 11.55 7.73
CA GLY A 363 -19.59 13.00 7.75
C GLY A 363 -18.29 13.80 7.96
N LEU A 364 -17.13 13.15 7.90
CA LEU A 364 -15.84 13.79 8.05
C LEU A 364 -15.38 14.51 6.77
N LEU A 365 -15.88 14.08 5.61
CA LEU A 365 -15.69 14.67 4.30
C LEU A 365 -17.04 15.08 3.70
N PRO A 366 -17.06 15.97 2.68
CA PRO A 366 -18.31 16.34 2.00
C PRO A 366 -19.05 15.12 1.45
N GLU A 367 -20.33 14.99 1.77
CA GLU A 367 -21.18 13.85 1.38
C GLU A 367 -21.25 13.66 -0.15
N LYS A 368 -21.11 14.76 -0.92
CA LYS A 368 -21.00 14.70 -2.39
C LYS A 368 -19.86 13.80 -2.89
N LEU A 369 -18.80 13.63 -2.09
CA LEU A 369 -17.70 12.72 -2.43
C LEU A 369 -18.09 11.25 -2.30
N ALA A 370 -19.09 10.93 -1.49
CA ALA A 370 -19.65 9.58 -1.36
C ALA A 370 -20.76 9.28 -2.39
N THR A 371 -21.02 10.18 -3.34
CA THR A 371 -22.05 9.98 -4.35
C THR A 371 -21.71 8.80 -5.25
N VAL A 372 -22.59 7.81 -5.29
CA VAL A 372 -22.48 6.63 -6.15
C VAL A 372 -23.12 6.92 -7.51
N HIS A 373 -22.44 6.56 -8.59
CA HIS A 373 -22.96 6.78 -9.95
C HIS A 373 -24.15 5.86 -10.22
N PRO A 374 -25.31 6.37 -10.71
CA PRO A 374 -26.54 5.56 -10.85
C PRO A 374 -26.39 4.31 -11.73
N LYS A 375 -25.60 4.42 -12.84
CA LYS A 375 -25.40 3.32 -13.79
C LYS A 375 -24.24 2.39 -13.37
N TRP A 376 -23.12 2.97 -12.90
CA TRP A 376 -21.90 2.21 -12.66
C TRP A 376 -21.76 1.69 -11.23
N GLN A 377 -22.60 2.19 -10.31
CA GLN A 377 -22.60 1.82 -8.89
C GLN A 377 -21.22 2.01 -8.22
N THR A 378 -20.49 3.05 -8.64
CA THR A 378 -19.14 3.39 -8.16
C THR A 378 -19.06 4.82 -7.66
N PRO A 379 -18.16 5.15 -6.70
CA PRO A 379 -17.94 6.51 -6.23
C PRO A 379 -17.09 7.29 -7.25
N HIS A 380 -17.65 7.59 -8.40
CA HIS A 380 -16.96 8.10 -9.58
C HIS A 380 -16.24 9.44 -9.36
N ILE A 381 -16.78 10.34 -8.53
CA ILE A 381 -16.20 11.67 -8.27
C ILE A 381 -14.84 11.50 -7.55
N VAL A 382 -14.82 10.72 -6.49
CA VAL A 382 -13.59 10.46 -5.73
C VAL A 382 -12.58 9.71 -6.59
N THR A 383 -13.04 8.72 -7.36
CA THR A 383 -12.18 7.96 -8.27
C THR A 383 -11.52 8.86 -9.31
N ALA A 384 -12.27 9.81 -9.90
CA ALA A 384 -11.73 10.77 -10.86
C ALA A 384 -10.69 11.72 -10.22
N ILE A 385 -11.01 12.31 -9.07
CA ILE A 385 -10.10 13.23 -8.35
C ILE A 385 -8.80 12.52 -7.99
N THR A 386 -8.90 11.32 -7.43
CA THR A 386 -7.73 10.51 -7.06
C THR A 386 -6.93 10.11 -8.29
N GLY A 387 -7.59 9.59 -9.33
CA GLY A 387 -6.93 9.17 -10.55
C GLY A 387 -6.16 10.30 -11.24
N ILE A 388 -6.69 11.54 -11.23
CA ILE A 388 -5.96 12.72 -11.71
C ILE A 388 -4.72 12.97 -10.85
N GLY A 389 -4.85 12.96 -9.52
CA GLY A 389 -3.72 13.13 -8.60
C GLY A 389 -2.63 12.08 -8.81
N VAL A 390 -3.02 10.81 -8.93
CA VAL A 390 -2.14 9.67 -9.23
C VAL A 390 -1.43 9.86 -10.57
N THR A 391 -2.16 10.28 -11.60
CA THR A 391 -1.62 10.52 -12.93
C THR A 391 -0.56 11.63 -12.92
N ILE A 392 -0.84 12.75 -12.24
CA ILE A 392 0.11 13.87 -12.12
C ILE A 392 1.36 13.40 -11.37
N ALA A 393 1.21 12.69 -10.25
CA ALA A 393 2.36 12.20 -9.50
C ALA A 393 3.20 11.20 -10.31
N ALA A 394 2.57 10.26 -11.03
CA ALA A 394 3.25 9.29 -11.88
C ALA A 394 3.93 9.94 -13.11
N ALA A 395 3.41 11.06 -13.61
CA ALA A 395 3.99 11.78 -14.73
C ALA A 395 5.38 12.38 -14.41
N PHE A 396 5.55 12.87 -13.19
CA PHE A 396 6.70 13.73 -12.87
C PHE A 396 7.68 13.17 -11.85
N PHE A 397 7.26 12.28 -10.93
CA PHE A 397 8.12 11.79 -9.86
C PHE A 397 8.66 10.38 -10.13
N PRO A 398 9.91 10.08 -9.74
CA PRO A 398 10.48 8.75 -9.84
C PRO A 398 9.91 7.81 -8.78
N VAL A 399 9.94 6.50 -9.07
CA VAL A 399 9.35 5.45 -8.23
C VAL A 399 9.86 5.48 -6.78
N GLY A 400 11.16 5.68 -6.56
CA GLY A 400 11.74 5.68 -5.21
C GLY A 400 11.22 6.82 -4.35
N LYS A 401 11.10 8.04 -4.90
CA LYS A 401 10.52 9.18 -4.16
C LYS A 401 9.05 8.94 -3.81
N LEU A 402 8.28 8.38 -4.74
CA LEU A 402 6.88 8.05 -4.49
C LEU A 402 6.75 6.96 -3.42
N ALA A 403 7.58 5.92 -3.46
CA ALA A 403 7.61 4.87 -2.45
C ALA A 403 7.95 5.42 -1.06
N ASP A 404 8.98 6.27 -0.95
CA ASP A 404 9.38 6.89 0.32
C ASP A 404 8.25 7.76 0.92
N VAL A 405 7.54 8.53 0.09
CA VAL A 405 6.38 9.33 0.52
C VAL A 405 5.22 8.45 0.95
N SER A 406 4.90 7.39 0.20
CA SER A 406 3.86 6.42 0.58
C SER A 406 4.18 5.79 1.94
N ASN A 407 5.43 5.36 2.16
CA ASN A 407 5.86 4.74 3.42
C ASN A 407 5.66 5.65 4.63
N SER A 408 5.78 6.97 4.47
CA SER A 408 5.56 7.89 5.58
C SER A 408 4.14 7.78 6.17
N GLY A 409 3.12 7.63 5.32
CA GLY A 409 1.73 7.41 5.73
C GLY A 409 1.49 6.03 6.33
N THR A 410 2.00 4.99 5.66
CA THR A 410 1.85 3.59 6.09
C THR A 410 2.47 3.34 7.47
N LEU A 411 3.70 3.81 7.69
CA LEU A 411 4.40 3.66 8.98
C LEU A 411 3.63 4.34 10.12
N PHE A 412 3.04 5.51 9.86
CA PHE A 412 2.17 6.17 10.82
C PHE A 412 0.91 5.35 11.12
N ALA A 413 0.22 4.85 10.08
CA ALA A 413 -0.99 4.05 10.26
C ALA A 413 -0.71 2.76 11.05
N PHE A 414 0.38 2.06 10.75
CA PHE A 414 0.78 0.84 11.44
C PHE A 414 1.18 1.08 12.90
N ALA A 415 1.87 2.18 13.19
CA ALA A 415 2.15 2.59 14.56
C ALA A 415 0.85 2.86 15.34
N MET A 416 -0.13 3.53 14.71
CA MET A 416 -1.43 3.79 15.35
C MET A 416 -2.24 2.51 15.61
N VAL A 417 -2.17 1.51 14.74
CA VAL A 417 -2.79 0.19 14.96
C VAL A 417 -2.14 -0.50 16.16
N ALA A 418 -0.82 -0.47 16.29
CA ALA A 418 -0.12 -1.04 17.45
C ALA A 418 -0.49 -0.32 18.76
N VAL A 419 -0.58 1.02 18.74
CA VAL A 419 -1.08 1.82 19.87
C VAL A 419 -2.53 1.45 20.21
N ALA A 420 -3.39 1.27 19.21
CA ALA A 420 -4.78 0.89 19.42
C ALA A 420 -4.91 -0.46 20.14
N VAL A 421 -4.11 -1.47 19.73
CA VAL A 421 -4.09 -2.78 20.41
C VAL A 421 -3.72 -2.63 21.88
N MET A 422 -2.66 -1.87 22.20
CA MET A 422 -2.24 -1.64 23.58
C MET A 422 -3.33 -0.96 24.41
N ILE A 423 -3.92 0.12 23.88
CA ILE A 423 -4.99 0.86 24.57
C ILE A 423 -6.21 -0.04 24.80
N LEU A 424 -6.59 -0.83 23.80
CA LEU A 424 -7.73 -1.74 23.94
C LEU A 424 -7.49 -2.84 24.97
N ARG A 425 -6.25 -3.28 25.13
CA ARG A 425 -5.86 -4.22 26.21
C ARG A 425 -6.02 -3.62 27.60
N PHE A 426 -5.80 -2.30 27.74
CA PHE A 426 -6.02 -1.59 29.01
C PHE A 426 -7.50 -1.27 29.25
N LYS A 427 -8.22 -0.77 28.23
CA LYS A 427 -9.61 -0.31 28.38
C LYS A 427 -10.59 -1.46 28.53
N ASP A 428 -10.39 -2.55 27.81
CA ASP A 428 -11.28 -3.70 27.79
C ASP A 428 -10.49 -5.03 27.84
N PRO A 429 -9.91 -5.37 28.98
CA PRO A 429 -9.07 -6.56 29.15
C PRO A 429 -9.85 -7.87 29.02
N THR A 430 -11.17 -7.84 29.32
CA THR A 430 -12.05 -9.02 29.36
C THR A 430 -12.67 -9.35 28.01
N ARG A 431 -12.61 -8.43 27.04
CA ARG A 431 -13.21 -8.64 25.72
C ARG A 431 -12.65 -9.89 25.05
N HIS A 432 -13.56 -10.67 24.47
CA HIS A 432 -13.18 -11.86 23.72
C HIS A 432 -12.32 -11.49 22.50
N ARG A 433 -11.15 -12.12 22.40
CA ARG A 433 -10.18 -11.95 21.31
C ARG A 433 -9.92 -13.30 20.65
N PRO A 434 -10.49 -13.53 19.45
CA PRO A 434 -10.29 -14.79 18.72
C PRO A 434 -8.81 -15.04 18.38
N PHE A 435 -8.11 -13.99 18.00
CA PHE A 435 -6.66 -13.97 17.87
C PHE A 435 -6.07 -13.02 18.91
N ARG A 436 -5.02 -13.44 19.59
CA ARG A 436 -4.29 -12.63 20.57
C ARG A 436 -2.86 -12.43 20.11
N THR A 437 -2.44 -11.19 19.93
CA THR A 437 -1.05 -10.85 19.67
C THR A 437 -0.17 -11.46 20.77
N PRO A 438 0.79 -12.34 20.42
CA PRO A 438 1.68 -12.94 21.40
C PRO A 438 2.53 -11.85 22.05
N ALA A 439 2.77 -11.97 23.37
CA ALA A 439 3.59 -11.01 24.14
C ALA A 439 3.32 -9.54 23.73
N VAL A 440 2.06 -9.11 23.72
CA VAL A 440 1.61 -7.81 23.18
C VAL A 440 2.43 -6.63 23.73
N TRP A 441 2.85 -6.70 25.01
CA TRP A 441 3.67 -5.67 25.66
C TRP A 441 5.12 -5.60 25.18
N VAL A 442 5.53 -6.55 24.32
CA VAL A 442 6.81 -6.55 23.62
C VAL A 442 6.58 -6.29 22.13
N VAL A 443 5.64 -7.02 21.52
CA VAL A 443 5.38 -6.95 20.06
C VAL A 443 4.85 -5.58 19.65
N ALA A 444 3.88 -5.00 20.35
CA ALA A 444 3.33 -3.71 19.99
C ALA A 444 4.33 -2.53 20.17
N PRO A 445 5.10 -2.42 21.27
CA PRO A 445 6.20 -1.47 21.36
C PRO A 445 7.27 -1.66 20.29
N LEU A 446 7.64 -2.90 19.93
CA LEU A 446 8.57 -3.17 18.83
C LEU A 446 8.01 -2.70 17.48
N ALA A 447 6.71 -2.90 17.23
CA ALA A 447 6.06 -2.38 16.05
C ALA A 447 6.12 -0.84 15.99
N ILE A 448 5.82 -0.16 17.11
CA ILE A 448 5.88 1.30 17.20
C ILE A 448 7.31 1.80 16.97
N ILE A 449 8.29 1.24 17.71
CA ILE A 449 9.71 1.62 17.60
C ILE A 449 10.22 1.34 16.18
N GLY A 450 9.88 0.20 15.61
CA GLY A 450 10.24 -0.17 14.24
C GLY A 450 9.66 0.80 13.22
N CYS A 451 8.36 1.11 13.30
CA CYS A 451 7.72 2.08 12.41
C CYS A 451 8.33 3.49 12.54
N VAL A 452 8.55 3.97 13.77
CA VAL A 452 9.21 5.26 14.02
C VAL A 452 10.66 5.24 13.53
N GLY A 453 11.40 4.16 13.80
CA GLY A 453 12.79 3.99 13.36
C GLY A 453 12.92 4.02 11.83
N LEU A 454 12.05 3.31 11.11
CA LEU A 454 12.02 3.38 9.65
C LEU A 454 11.58 4.77 9.15
N TYR A 455 10.60 5.41 9.81
CA TYR A 455 10.15 6.74 9.44
C TYR A 455 11.29 7.78 9.52
N VAL A 456 12.05 7.79 10.60
CA VAL A 456 13.19 8.73 10.74
C VAL A 456 14.39 8.36 9.86
N SER A 457 14.38 7.17 9.26
CA SER A 457 15.39 6.72 8.29
C SER A 457 14.99 7.04 6.84
N LEU A 458 13.78 7.57 6.61
CA LEU A 458 13.36 8.06 5.29
C LEU A 458 14.16 9.33 4.91
N PRO A 459 14.28 9.65 3.62
CA PRO A 459 14.79 10.94 3.19
C PRO A 459 13.98 12.10 3.79
N VAL A 460 14.65 13.20 4.17
CA VAL A 460 14.03 14.36 4.84
C VAL A 460 12.80 14.88 4.07
N ALA A 461 12.88 14.90 2.75
CA ALA A 461 11.74 15.32 1.91
C ALA A 461 10.50 14.44 2.13
N ALA A 462 10.66 13.12 2.23
CA ALA A 462 9.55 12.20 2.49
C ALA A 462 9.03 12.31 3.94
N MET A 463 9.94 12.48 4.93
CA MET A 463 9.54 12.72 6.31
C MET A 463 8.68 13.98 6.47
N LEU A 464 9.00 15.07 5.76
CA LEU A 464 8.25 16.33 5.85
C LEU A 464 6.86 16.27 5.20
N VAL A 465 6.63 15.32 4.28
CA VAL A 465 5.31 15.20 3.64
C VAL A 465 4.21 14.87 4.64
N LEU A 466 4.45 13.94 5.56
CA LEU A 466 3.43 13.52 6.54
C LEU A 466 3.00 14.67 7.47
N PRO A 467 3.89 15.44 8.13
CA PRO A 467 3.45 16.57 8.96
C PRO A 467 2.81 17.70 8.15
N ILE A 468 3.26 17.98 6.93
CA ILE A 468 2.63 18.97 6.05
C ILE A 468 1.22 18.51 5.65
N TRP A 469 1.10 17.28 5.16
CA TRP A 469 -0.18 16.67 4.80
C TRP A 469 -1.12 16.56 6.01
N GLY A 470 -0.57 16.14 7.16
CA GLY A 470 -1.29 16.10 8.43
C GLY A 470 -1.78 17.47 8.89
N GLY A 471 -0.96 18.53 8.75
CA GLY A 471 -1.35 19.92 9.03
C GLY A 471 -2.54 20.37 8.16
N ILE A 472 -2.51 20.07 6.87
CA ILE A 472 -3.63 20.31 5.95
C ILE A 472 -4.86 19.52 6.42
N GLY A 473 -4.68 18.26 6.81
CA GLY A 473 -5.74 17.40 7.32
C GLY A 473 -6.35 17.94 8.62
N ILE A 474 -5.54 18.42 9.55
CA ILE A 474 -6.01 19.04 10.80
C ILE A 474 -6.84 20.28 10.50
N LEU A 475 -6.35 21.14 9.60
CA LEU A 475 -7.08 22.35 9.20
C LEU A 475 -8.45 21.97 8.60
N PHE A 476 -8.50 21.00 7.69
CA PHE A 476 -9.74 20.54 7.09
C PHE A 476 -10.69 19.92 8.13
N TYR A 477 -10.16 19.12 9.06
CA TYR A 477 -10.94 18.53 10.14
C TYR A 477 -11.59 19.60 11.02
N LEU A 478 -10.84 20.63 11.45
CA LEU A 478 -11.34 21.71 12.30
C LEU A 478 -12.40 22.56 11.58
N LEU A 479 -12.19 22.84 10.29
CA LEU A 479 -13.10 23.68 9.51
C LEU A 479 -14.39 22.95 9.12
N TYR A 480 -14.30 21.67 8.76
CA TYR A 480 -15.40 20.88 8.22
C TYR A 480 -15.73 19.66 9.07
N GLY A 481 -14.81 18.69 9.19
CA GLY A 481 -15.06 17.35 9.76
C GLY A 481 -15.63 17.42 11.18
N TYR A 482 -15.02 18.20 12.06
CA TYR A 482 -15.46 18.37 13.45
C TYR A 482 -16.90 18.85 13.59
N ARG A 483 -17.36 19.73 12.68
CA ARG A 483 -18.71 20.31 12.70
C ARG A 483 -19.75 19.42 12.05
N LYS A 484 -19.34 18.60 11.07
CA LYS A 484 -20.26 17.77 10.25
C LYS A 484 -20.25 16.30 10.63
N SER A 485 -19.32 15.87 11.47
CA SER A 485 -19.21 14.49 11.96
C SER A 485 -20.55 13.93 12.45
N HIS A 486 -20.93 12.76 11.99
CA HIS A 486 -22.16 12.09 12.39
C HIS A 486 -22.14 11.74 13.89
N VAL A 487 -21.04 11.17 14.40
CA VAL A 487 -20.87 10.88 15.82
C VAL A 487 -20.91 12.17 16.65
N GLY A 488 -20.32 13.26 16.16
CA GLY A 488 -20.34 14.57 16.82
C GLY A 488 -21.73 15.21 16.90
N ARG A 489 -22.63 14.85 15.99
CA ARG A 489 -24.03 15.30 15.95
C ARG A 489 -24.99 14.33 16.65
N GLY A 490 -24.48 13.24 17.23
CA GLY A 490 -25.30 12.22 17.88
C GLY A 490 -26.11 11.36 16.90
N LEU A 491 -25.74 11.39 15.60
CA LEU A 491 -26.37 10.55 14.58
C LEU A 491 -25.78 9.16 14.70
N VAL A 492 -26.55 8.21 15.22
CA VAL A 492 -26.22 6.79 15.22
C VAL A 492 -26.69 6.24 13.88
N GLU A 493 -25.75 6.08 12.95
CA GLU A 493 -25.92 5.44 11.63
C GLU A 493 -27.12 5.92 10.77
N VAL A 494 -26.80 6.70 9.74
CA VAL A 494 -27.68 6.90 8.59
C VAL A 494 -27.51 5.66 7.69
N HIS A 495 -28.56 4.85 7.55
CA HIS A 495 -28.58 3.77 6.55
C HIS A 495 -28.56 4.38 5.14
N GLU A 496 -27.88 3.73 4.20
CA GLU A 496 -27.91 4.13 2.77
C GLU A 496 -29.35 4.16 2.20
N ASP A 497 -30.26 3.40 2.82
CA ASP A 497 -31.68 3.37 2.44
C ASP A 497 -32.46 4.59 2.98
N ASP A 498 -31.90 5.36 3.92
CA ASP A 498 -32.59 6.51 4.53
C ASP A 498 -32.37 7.82 3.75
N VAL A 499 -31.54 7.82 2.72
CA VAL A 499 -31.26 9.03 1.92
C VAL A 499 -32.41 9.35 0.95
N ASP A 500 -33.21 8.34 0.57
CA ASP A 500 -34.34 8.48 -0.37
C ASP A 500 -35.73 8.20 0.24
N THR A 501 -35.81 7.83 1.52
CA THR A 501 -37.10 7.64 2.20
C THR A 501 -37.39 8.79 3.18
N PRO A 502 -38.51 9.49 3.05
CA PRO A 502 -38.90 10.47 4.06
C PRO A 502 -39.05 9.76 5.41
N PRO A 503 -38.70 10.43 6.54
CA PRO A 503 -38.72 9.83 7.86
C PRO A 503 -40.09 9.25 8.15
N GLN A 504 -40.17 7.94 8.35
CA GLN A 504 -41.38 7.29 8.77
C GLN A 504 -41.75 7.76 10.20
N PRO A 505 -43.02 8.09 10.47
CA PRO A 505 -43.43 8.47 11.81
C PRO A 505 -43.16 7.32 12.78
N VAL A 506 -42.45 7.65 13.87
CA VAL A 506 -42.14 6.70 14.94
C VAL A 506 -43.43 6.04 15.41
N PRO A 507 -43.58 4.72 15.40
CA PRO A 507 -44.77 4.06 15.94
C PRO A 507 -44.88 4.39 17.42
N PRO A 508 -46.10 4.69 17.93
CA PRO A 508 -46.30 5.02 19.33
C PRO A 508 -45.85 3.85 20.20
N LEU A 509 -45.13 4.16 21.28
CA LEU A 509 -44.69 3.19 22.27
C LEU A 509 -45.89 2.39 22.77
N PRO A 510 -45.83 1.06 22.87
CA PRO A 510 -46.93 0.26 23.38
C PRO A 510 -47.22 0.66 24.83
N GLY A 511 -48.40 1.22 25.08
CA GLY A 511 -48.87 1.57 26.41
C GLY A 511 -49.22 3.05 26.66
N VAL A 512 -49.08 3.96 25.70
CA VAL A 512 -49.53 5.35 25.84
C VAL A 512 -50.77 5.56 24.99
N SER A 513 -51.96 5.52 25.65
CA SER A 513 -53.23 5.92 25.05
C SER A 513 -53.24 7.43 24.84
N THR A 514 -53.38 7.88 23.60
CA THR A 514 -53.64 9.29 23.27
C THR A 514 -55.05 9.68 23.73
N PRO A 515 -55.22 10.78 24.47
CA PRO A 515 -56.57 11.28 24.80
C PRO A 515 -57.13 12.06 23.61
N GLY A 516 -58.28 11.60 23.11
CA GLY A 516 -59.29 12.45 22.50
C GLY A 516 -59.05 12.98 21.10
N GLY A 517 -59.43 12.20 20.07
CA GLY A 517 -59.81 12.72 18.76
C GLY A 517 -61.34 12.61 18.62
N ARG A 518 -62.06 13.74 18.66
CA ARG A 518 -63.49 13.83 18.33
C ARG A 518 -63.65 13.48 16.86
N GLN A 519 -64.67 12.61 16.64
CA GLN A 519 -65.28 12.40 15.33
C GLN A 519 -65.92 13.70 14.86
N ALA A 520 -65.69 14.08 13.65
CA ALA A 520 -66.61 14.81 12.77
C ALA A 520 -66.26 14.41 11.32
#